data_ad2223d43a95ddb1bb44cb1c6ac58e02
#
_entry.id   ad2223d43a95ddb1bb44cb1c6ac58e02
#
_cell.length_a   1.000
_cell.length_b   1.000
_cell.length_c   1.000
_cell.angle_alpha   90.00
_cell.angle_beta   90.00
_cell.angle_gamma   90.00
#
_symmetry.space_group_name_H-M   'P 1'
#
loop_
_entity.id
_entity.type
_entity.pdbx_description
1 polymer ?
#
loop_
_entity_poly.entity_id
_entity_poly.type
_entity_poly.pdbx_seq_one_letter_code
_entity_poly.pdbx_strand_id
1 'polypeptide(L)'
;IHPSLLTKFRKQRLKDSDKDIYLPDEPEKRASLDEYNEYCHELLNTVQESPYSELPTIKEESSMLSEILDNQIDCYDQSIDPDARIGHKTVNSSFYGYKTHLAMTDERIITAATITSGEAFDGQELPVLVQKSKAAGATVNEVIADTAYSTLENLKDAQSNDYKLISKLNPSIIKGTRSEDGFIFNKDADTMQCPAGHLAIKYRIDKRSNQNKNTRIKYFFDINKCHVCPYRNGCYKENAKTKTYSITIKSDYHKNQEAFQKTQYFKERFKTRYMIEAKNSELKNIHGYSRCDAAGLSNMQLQGAVSIFAVNLKRILKLKGEVCPNEEE
;
A
#
# COMPACT_ATOMS: atom_id res chain seq x y z
N ILE A 1 -15.12 2.43 9.57
CA ILE A 1 -15.16 2.47 8.09
C ILE A 1 -16.36 3.26 7.64
N HIS A 2 -17.51 2.83 8.05
CA HIS A 2 -18.78 3.47 7.81
C HIS A 2 -18.80 5.00 8.04
N PRO A 3 -18.25 5.60 9.14
CA PRO A 3 -18.20 7.05 9.29
C PRO A 3 -17.35 7.73 8.22
N SER A 4 -16.33 7.08 7.69
CA SER A 4 -15.49 7.61 6.62
C SER A 4 -16.26 7.69 5.30
N LEU A 5 -16.94 6.59 4.90
CA LEU A 5 -17.77 6.54 3.70
C LEU A 5 -18.87 7.59 3.76
N LEU A 6 -19.63 7.62 4.85
CA LEU A 6 -20.72 8.56 5.06
C LEU A 6 -20.25 10.02 5.00
N THR A 7 -19.10 10.32 5.61
CA THR A 7 -18.53 11.66 5.58
C THR A 7 -18.12 12.08 4.17
N LYS A 8 -17.50 11.18 3.40
CA LYS A 8 -17.07 11.44 2.03
C LYS A 8 -18.27 11.63 1.11
N PHE A 9 -19.27 10.76 1.24
CA PHE A 9 -20.51 10.82 0.47
C PHE A 9 -21.30 12.10 0.76
N ARG A 10 -21.53 12.44 2.02
CA ARG A 10 -22.21 13.69 2.43
C ARG A 10 -21.48 14.93 1.92
N LYS A 11 -20.14 14.95 1.95
CA LYS A 11 -19.34 16.05 1.42
C LYS A 11 -19.52 16.22 -0.09
N GLN A 12 -19.61 15.13 -0.83
CA GLN A 12 -19.81 15.19 -2.29
C GLN A 12 -21.23 15.66 -2.62
N ARG A 13 -22.23 15.09 -1.99
CA ARG A 13 -23.64 15.49 -2.13
C ARG A 13 -23.86 16.98 -1.85
N LEU A 14 -23.24 17.53 -0.80
CA LEU A 14 -23.33 18.96 -0.46
C LEU A 14 -22.70 19.86 -1.53
N LYS A 15 -21.66 19.37 -2.24
CA LYS A 15 -21.04 20.13 -3.34
C LYS A 15 -21.95 20.24 -4.56
N ASP A 16 -22.63 19.17 -4.88
CA ASP A 16 -23.39 19.08 -6.13
C ASP A 16 -24.86 19.50 -5.97
N SER A 17 -25.25 19.92 -4.73
CA SER A 17 -26.62 20.35 -4.38
C SER A 17 -27.70 19.31 -4.70
N ASP A 18 -27.31 18.04 -4.81
CA ASP A 18 -28.24 16.94 -5.12
C ASP A 18 -28.96 16.56 -3.83
N LYS A 19 -30.28 16.86 -3.79
CA LYS A 19 -31.13 16.67 -2.61
C LYS A 19 -31.99 15.40 -2.67
N ASP A 20 -31.96 14.69 -3.81
CA ASP A 20 -32.89 13.59 -4.07
C ASP A 20 -32.38 12.24 -3.56
N ILE A 21 -31.11 12.17 -3.07
CA ILE A 21 -30.56 10.96 -2.52
C ILE A 21 -30.85 10.89 -1.02
N TYR A 22 -31.76 9.99 -0.65
CA TYR A 22 -32.03 9.66 0.73
C TYR A 22 -30.97 8.72 1.28
N LEU A 23 -30.39 9.05 2.42
CA LEU A 23 -29.48 8.17 3.15
C LEU A 23 -30.26 7.49 4.29
N PRO A 24 -30.02 6.19 4.53
CA PRO A 24 -30.66 5.50 5.64
C PRO A 24 -30.31 6.15 6.98
N ASP A 25 -31.22 6.06 7.95
CA ASP A 25 -31.02 6.59 9.28
C ASP A 25 -30.00 5.75 10.05
N GLU A 26 -29.04 6.42 10.66
CA GLU A 26 -28.01 5.75 11.47
C GLU A 26 -28.64 5.13 12.72
N PRO A 27 -28.38 3.83 13.00
CA PRO A 27 -28.89 3.17 14.19
C PRO A 27 -28.47 3.89 15.48
N GLU A 28 -29.25 3.72 16.53
CA GLU A 28 -28.89 4.26 17.84
C GLU A 28 -27.57 3.67 18.34
N LYS A 29 -26.83 4.41 19.18
CA LYS A 29 -25.52 3.99 19.72
C LYS A 29 -25.52 2.66 20.49
N ARG A 30 -26.71 2.13 20.84
CA ARG A 30 -26.90 0.85 21.51
C ARG A 30 -27.62 -0.19 20.66
N ALA A 31 -27.75 0.04 19.37
CA ALA A 31 -28.33 -0.89 18.43
C ALA A 31 -27.54 -2.22 18.39
N SER A 32 -28.21 -3.29 18.04
CA SER A 32 -27.60 -4.60 17.87
C SER A 32 -26.66 -4.64 16.67
N LEU A 33 -25.81 -5.64 16.59
CA LEU A 33 -24.91 -5.84 15.47
C LEU A 33 -25.68 -6.06 14.17
N ASP A 34 -26.80 -6.78 14.23
CA ASP A 34 -27.66 -7.06 13.08
C ASP A 34 -28.27 -5.77 12.53
N GLU A 35 -28.76 -4.87 13.38
CA GLU A 35 -29.27 -3.56 12.96
C GLU A 35 -28.18 -2.70 12.30
N TYR A 36 -26.94 -2.77 12.79
CA TYR A 36 -25.82 -2.10 12.15
C TYR A 36 -25.44 -2.77 10.81
N ASN A 37 -25.55 -4.07 10.70
CA ASN A 37 -25.29 -4.82 9.48
C ASN A 37 -26.33 -4.45 8.40
N GLU A 38 -27.60 -4.49 8.71
CA GLU A 38 -28.68 -4.06 7.82
C GLU A 38 -28.47 -2.63 7.35
N TYR A 39 -28.19 -1.72 8.27
CA TYR A 39 -27.87 -0.33 7.93
C TYR A 39 -26.68 -0.20 6.99
N CYS A 40 -25.62 -0.96 7.19
CA CYS A 40 -24.43 -0.94 6.34
C CYS A 40 -24.72 -1.47 4.93
N HIS A 41 -25.56 -2.51 4.80
CA HIS A 41 -26.02 -3.02 3.51
C HIS A 41 -26.88 -2.00 2.79
N GLU A 42 -27.84 -1.39 3.48
CA GLU A 42 -28.70 -0.36 2.91
C GLU A 42 -27.93 0.88 2.47
N LEU A 43 -26.97 1.33 3.30
CA LEU A 43 -26.06 2.43 2.97
C LEU A 43 -25.21 2.10 1.72
N LEU A 44 -24.69 0.87 1.65
CA LEU A 44 -23.86 0.44 0.52
C LEU A 44 -24.69 0.44 -0.79
N ASN A 45 -25.89 -0.11 -0.76
CA ASN A 45 -26.82 -0.12 -1.90
C ASN A 45 -27.16 1.30 -2.35
N THR A 46 -27.53 2.17 -1.42
CA THR A 46 -27.84 3.58 -1.71
C THR A 46 -26.67 4.31 -2.37
N VAL A 47 -25.45 4.06 -1.89
CA VAL A 47 -24.24 4.67 -2.45
C VAL A 47 -23.92 4.11 -3.83
N GLN A 48 -24.07 2.79 -4.06
CA GLN A 48 -23.83 2.14 -5.35
C GLN A 48 -24.82 2.57 -6.44
N GLU A 49 -26.06 2.80 -6.09
CA GLU A 49 -27.12 3.30 -7.00
C GLU A 49 -27.00 4.80 -7.30
N SER A 50 -26.18 5.52 -6.53
CA SER A 50 -26.02 6.96 -6.70
C SER A 50 -25.10 7.31 -7.87
N PRO A 51 -25.24 8.51 -8.48
CA PRO A 51 -24.34 9.00 -9.51
C PRO A 51 -22.89 9.19 -9.02
N TYR A 52 -22.65 9.08 -7.72
CA TYR A 52 -21.32 9.25 -7.11
C TYR A 52 -20.56 7.93 -6.93
N SER A 53 -21.17 6.78 -7.25
CA SER A 53 -20.56 5.45 -7.08
C SER A 53 -19.21 5.30 -7.78
N GLU A 54 -19.03 5.93 -8.94
CA GLU A 54 -17.81 5.86 -9.74
C GLU A 54 -16.70 6.81 -9.27
N LEU A 55 -16.95 7.68 -8.29
CA LEU A 55 -15.91 8.54 -7.74
C LEU A 55 -14.86 7.69 -7.01
N PRO A 56 -13.55 7.83 -7.33
CA PRO A 56 -12.51 6.95 -6.79
C PRO A 56 -12.54 6.80 -5.27
N THR A 57 -12.77 7.91 -4.55
CA THR A 57 -12.82 7.91 -3.07
C THR A 57 -14.06 7.21 -2.51
N ILE A 58 -15.17 7.24 -3.21
CA ILE A 58 -16.43 6.59 -2.81
C ILE A 58 -16.36 5.11 -3.17
N LYS A 59 -15.85 4.79 -4.36
CA LYS A 59 -15.63 3.42 -4.82
C LYS A 59 -14.68 2.64 -3.91
N GLU A 60 -13.60 3.28 -3.46
CA GLU A 60 -12.65 2.70 -2.50
C GLU A 60 -13.32 2.35 -1.17
N GLU A 61 -14.05 3.29 -0.57
CA GLU A 61 -14.73 3.07 0.72
C GLU A 61 -15.90 2.09 0.60
N SER A 62 -16.61 2.10 -0.53
CA SER A 62 -17.69 1.15 -0.80
C SER A 62 -17.16 -0.27 -0.98
N SER A 63 -16.06 -0.44 -1.74
CA SER A 63 -15.38 -1.73 -1.88
C SER A 63 -14.91 -2.27 -0.53
N MET A 64 -14.37 -1.39 0.32
CA MET A 64 -13.93 -1.73 1.66
C MET A 64 -15.10 -2.18 2.55
N LEU A 65 -16.23 -1.46 2.51
CA LEU A 65 -17.42 -1.84 3.28
C LEU A 65 -18.01 -3.15 2.76
N SER A 66 -18.12 -3.34 1.45
CA SER A 66 -18.58 -4.58 0.83
C SER A 66 -17.72 -5.78 1.25
N GLU A 67 -16.39 -5.64 1.17
CA GLU A 67 -15.47 -6.74 1.55
C GLU A 67 -15.63 -7.12 3.04
N ILE A 68 -15.95 -6.17 3.91
CA ILE A 68 -16.22 -6.45 5.32
C ILE A 68 -17.55 -7.18 5.49
N LEU A 69 -18.58 -6.76 4.80
CA LEU A 69 -19.90 -7.39 4.86
C LEU A 69 -19.89 -8.79 4.23
N ASP A 70 -19.22 -8.96 3.09
CA ASP A 70 -19.13 -10.24 2.35
C ASP A 70 -18.27 -11.29 3.08
N ASN A 71 -17.29 -10.87 3.89
CA ASN A 71 -16.48 -11.78 4.71
C ASN A 71 -17.24 -12.38 5.89
N GLN A 72 -18.56 -12.24 5.87
CA GLN A 72 -19.46 -12.80 6.90
C GLN A 72 -18.91 -12.54 8.29
N ILE A 73 -19.16 -11.35 8.77
CA ILE A 73 -18.84 -10.95 10.14
C ILE A 73 -19.75 -11.72 11.13
N ASP A 74 -20.25 -12.88 10.77
CA ASP A 74 -20.92 -13.83 11.65
C ASP A 74 -20.04 -14.28 12.84
N CYS A 75 -18.72 -14.01 12.73
CA CYS A 75 -17.77 -14.22 13.83
C CYS A 75 -17.71 -13.06 14.84
N TYR A 76 -18.44 -11.97 14.62
CA TYR A 76 -18.36 -10.79 15.50
C TYR A 76 -19.14 -10.92 16.81
N ASP A 77 -19.84 -12.00 16.99
CA ASP A 77 -20.64 -12.20 18.21
C ASP A 77 -19.80 -12.38 19.49
N GLN A 78 -18.46 -12.44 19.38
CA GLN A 78 -17.63 -12.64 20.58
C GLN A 78 -16.40 -11.75 20.77
N SER A 79 -15.88 -11.08 19.80
CA SER A 79 -14.91 -9.97 19.98
C SER A 79 -14.41 -9.42 18.67
N ILE A 80 -14.49 -8.11 18.48
CA ILE A 80 -13.74 -7.38 17.45
C ILE A 80 -12.27 -7.72 17.65
N ASP A 81 -11.62 -8.29 16.64
CA ASP A 81 -10.19 -8.54 16.68
C ASP A 81 -9.44 -7.20 16.86
N PRO A 82 -8.85 -6.94 18.04
CA PRO A 82 -8.28 -5.64 18.36
C PRO A 82 -7.04 -5.31 17.54
N ASP A 83 -6.42 -6.31 16.94
CA ASP A 83 -5.15 -6.19 16.21
C ASP A 83 -5.36 -6.13 14.70
N ALA A 84 -6.50 -6.61 14.20
CA ALA A 84 -6.82 -6.56 12.77
C ALA A 84 -7.10 -5.11 12.32
N ARG A 85 -6.62 -4.75 11.14
CA ARG A 85 -6.80 -3.43 10.53
C ARG A 85 -7.05 -3.56 9.05
N ILE A 86 -7.58 -2.49 8.48
CA ILE A 86 -7.83 -2.40 7.05
C ILE A 86 -6.53 -2.15 6.31
N GLY A 87 -6.26 -3.00 5.34
CA GLY A 87 -5.19 -2.82 4.38
C GLY A 87 -5.73 -2.64 2.96
N HIS A 88 -4.92 -2.10 2.06
CA HIS A 88 -5.28 -1.89 0.66
C HIS A 88 -4.49 -2.83 -0.24
N LYS A 89 -5.18 -3.55 -1.14
CA LYS A 89 -4.56 -4.35 -2.21
C LYS A 89 -4.32 -3.50 -3.45
N THR A 90 -5.29 -2.66 -3.80
CA THR A 90 -5.25 -1.72 -4.92
C THR A 90 -5.92 -0.41 -4.51
N VAL A 91 -5.97 0.57 -5.42
CA VAL A 91 -6.69 1.85 -5.18
C VAL A 91 -8.17 1.63 -4.87
N ASN A 92 -8.77 0.54 -5.42
CA ASN A 92 -10.20 0.25 -5.33
C ASN A 92 -10.51 -1.05 -4.58
N SER A 93 -9.52 -1.68 -3.94
CA SER A 93 -9.70 -2.94 -3.23
C SER A 93 -8.93 -2.93 -1.93
N SER A 94 -9.62 -3.25 -0.85
CA SER A 94 -9.09 -3.32 0.50
C SER A 94 -9.45 -4.67 1.15
N PHE A 95 -8.88 -4.95 2.28
CA PHE A 95 -9.18 -6.12 3.10
C PHE A 95 -9.10 -5.72 4.58
N TYR A 96 -9.77 -6.47 5.42
CA TYR A 96 -9.66 -6.37 6.86
C TYR A 96 -8.88 -7.57 7.39
N GLY A 97 -7.85 -7.34 8.22
CA GLY A 97 -7.05 -8.41 8.80
C GLY A 97 -5.56 -8.08 8.89
N TYR A 98 -4.75 -9.04 8.44
CA TYR A 98 -3.29 -9.04 8.62
C TYR A 98 -2.56 -9.12 7.28
N LYS A 99 -1.32 -8.63 7.28
CA LYS A 99 -0.35 -8.85 6.21
C LYS A 99 0.74 -9.81 6.67
N THR A 100 1.13 -10.70 5.79
CA THR A 100 2.29 -11.56 6.00
C THR A 100 3.38 -11.20 5.02
N HIS A 101 4.52 -10.81 5.56
CA HIS A 101 5.73 -10.51 4.80
C HIS A 101 6.66 -11.72 4.88
N LEU A 102 7.13 -12.21 3.74
CA LEU A 102 7.92 -13.42 3.62
C LEU A 102 9.28 -13.14 2.98
N ALA A 103 10.31 -13.80 3.49
CA ALA A 103 11.58 -13.95 2.79
C ALA A 103 11.83 -15.44 2.51
N MET A 104 12.34 -15.76 1.32
CA MET A 104 12.65 -17.12 0.92
C MET A 104 13.93 -17.17 0.09
N THR A 105 14.56 -18.34 0.03
CA THR A 105 15.71 -18.62 -0.84
C THR A 105 15.28 -18.89 -2.29
N ASP A 106 16.24 -18.95 -3.22
CA ASP A 106 16.00 -19.35 -4.61
C ASP A 106 15.47 -20.79 -4.71
N GLU A 107 15.76 -21.66 -3.74
CA GLU A 107 15.19 -23.01 -3.60
C GLU A 107 13.75 -23.00 -3.10
N ARG A 108 13.17 -21.81 -2.86
CA ARG A 108 11.79 -21.60 -2.39
C ARG A 108 11.54 -22.11 -0.96
N ILE A 109 12.57 -22.08 -0.10
CA ILE A 109 12.46 -22.29 1.34
C ILE A 109 12.23 -20.94 2.01
N ILE A 110 11.17 -20.79 2.80
CA ILE A 110 10.89 -19.58 3.57
C ILE A 110 11.83 -19.53 4.75
N THR A 111 12.68 -18.51 4.80
CA THR A 111 13.70 -18.30 5.84
C THR A 111 13.25 -17.35 6.94
N ALA A 112 12.33 -16.45 6.61
CA ALA A 112 11.77 -15.51 7.57
C ALA A 112 10.33 -15.12 7.22
N ALA A 113 9.58 -14.79 8.26
CA ALA A 113 8.26 -14.20 8.15
C ALA A 113 8.04 -13.14 9.23
N THR A 114 7.28 -12.10 8.90
CA THR A 114 6.68 -11.15 9.84
C THR A 114 5.20 -11.00 9.52
N ILE A 115 4.38 -10.90 10.55
CA ILE A 115 2.95 -10.69 10.42
C ILE A 115 2.61 -9.38 11.10
N THR A 116 1.94 -8.52 10.38
CA THR A 116 1.57 -7.17 10.80
C THR A 116 0.08 -6.95 10.60
N SER A 117 -0.47 -5.93 11.22
CA SER A 117 -1.82 -5.48 10.89
C SER A 117 -1.94 -5.03 9.43
N GLY A 118 -3.15 -5.06 8.88
CA GLY A 118 -3.40 -4.76 7.46
C GLY A 118 -2.92 -3.37 7.00
N GLU A 119 -2.90 -2.39 7.90
CA GLU A 119 -2.47 -1.01 7.62
C GLU A 119 -0.95 -0.81 7.56
N ALA A 120 -0.15 -1.78 8.06
CA ALA A 120 1.29 -1.65 8.14
C ALA A 120 1.92 -1.45 6.76
N PHE A 121 2.97 -0.60 6.71
CA PHE A 121 3.70 -0.31 5.49
C PHE A 121 4.78 -1.37 5.23
N ASP A 122 4.68 -2.06 4.09
CA ASP A 122 5.51 -3.22 3.73
C ASP A 122 7.02 -2.91 3.76
N GLY A 123 7.41 -1.72 3.32
CA GLY A 123 8.81 -1.32 3.23
C GLY A 123 9.58 -1.36 4.56
N GLN A 124 8.90 -1.26 5.70
CA GLN A 124 9.54 -1.27 7.02
C GLN A 124 9.98 -2.67 7.46
N GLU A 125 9.40 -3.72 6.87
CA GLU A 125 9.66 -5.10 7.27
C GLU A 125 10.94 -5.70 6.67
N LEU A 126 11.56 -5.06 5.66
CA LEU A 126 12.72 -5.60 4.98
C LEU A 126 13.93 -5.84 5.90
N PRO A 127 14.36 -4.88 6.72
CA PRO A 127 15.51 -5.10 7.60
C PRO A 127 15.28 -6.25 8.60
N VAL A 128 14.05 -6.36 9.11
CA VAL A 128 13.65 -7.42 10.05
C VAL A 128 13.68 -8.80 9.37
N LEU A 129 13.15 -8.90 8.15
CA LEU A 129 13.19 -10.14 7.36
C LEU A 129 14.62 -10.57 7.03
N VAL A 130 15.49 -9.63 6.64
CA VAL A 130 16.90 -9.90 6.38
C VAL A 130 17.60 -10.40 7.64
N GLN A 131 17.39 -9.74 8.78
CA GLN A 131 17.96 -10.14 10.06
C GLN A 131 17.50 -11.54 10.48
N LYS A 132 16.19 -11.82 10.40
CA LYS A 132 15.63 -13.14 10.72
C LYS A 132 16.15 -14.22 9.78
N SER A 133 16.30 -13.94 8.48
CA SER A 133 16.87 -14.90 7.52
C SER A 133 18.32 -15.23 7.84
N LYS A 134 19.14 -14.23 8.19
CA LYS A 134 20.52 -14.43 8.65
C LYS A 134 20.57 -15.24 9.94
N ALA A 135 19.69 -14.97 10.90
CA ALA A 135 19.56 -15.73 12.14
C ALA A 135 19.14 -17.20 11.91
N ALA A 136 18.36 -17.46 10.87
CA ALA A 136 18.01 -18.81 10.42
C ALA A 136 19.13 -19.53 9.65
N GLY A 137 20.33 -18.93 9.53
CA GLY A 137 21.49 -19.51 8.87
C GLY A 137 21.60 -19.21 7.37
N ALA A 138 20.74 -18.36 6.81
CA ALA A 138 20.84 -17.98 5.40
C ALA A 138 21.93 -16.91 5.18
N THR A 139 22.76 -17.12 4.14
CA THR A 139 23.67 -16.07 3.64
C THR A 139 22.89 -15.14 2.72
N VAL A 140 22.78 -13.86 3.11
CA VAL A 140 22.00 -12.86 2.35
C VAL A 140 22.96 -11.91 1.63
N ASN A 141 23.25 -12.19 0.36
CA ASN A 141 24.07 -11.35 -0.52
C ASN A 141 23.22 -10.42 -1.40
N GLU A 142 21.99 -10.80 -1.67
CA GLU A 142 21.02 -10.01 -2.44
C GLU A 142 19.58 -10.26 -1.96
N VAL A 143 18.75 -9.27 -2.14
CA VAL A 143 17.32 -9.33 -1.84
C VAL A 143 16.53 -8.83 -3.05
N ILE A 144 15.62 -9.67 -3.55
CA ILE A 144 14.73 -9.31 -4.64
C ILE A 144 13.37 -8.98 -4.04
N ALA A 145 12.90 -7.76 -4.26
CA ALA A 145 11.70 -7.26 -3.59
C ALA A 145 10.84 -6.40 -4.52
N ASP A 146 9.60 -6.15 -4.09
CA ASP A 146 8.69 -5.25 -4.79
C ASP A 146 9.11 -3.78 -4.62
N THR A 147 8.51 -2.91 -5.42
CA THR A 147 8.71 -1.45 -5.43
C THR A 147 8.47 -0.79 -4.07
N ALA A 148 7.56 -1.36 -3.26
CA ALA A 148 7.29 -0.88 -1.90
C ALA A 148 8.53 -0.93 -0.98
N TYR A 149 9.47 -1.83 -1.26
CA TYR A 149 10.70 -2.01 -0.47
C TYR A 149 11.87 -1.10 -0.91
N SER A 150 11.75 -0.34 -2.01
CA SER A 150 12.82 0.58 -2.48
C SER A 150 12.81 1.94 -1.77
N THR A 151 12.60 1.95 -0.47
CA THR A 151 12.64 3.16 0.35
C THR A 151 14.09 3.62 0.56
N LEU A 152 14.28 4.91 0.89
CA LEU A 152 15.61 5.44 1.22
C LEU A 152 16.24 4.69 2.40
N GLU A 153 15.44 4.32 3.38
CA GLU A 153 15.86 3.57 4.56
C GLU A 153 16.41 2.20 4.18
N ASN A 154 15.68 1.45 3.35
CA ASN A 154 16.09 0.13 2.89
C ASN A 154 17.31 0.17 1.96
N LEU A 155 17.46 1.22 1.14
CA LEU A 155 18.65 1.42 0.32
C LEU A 155 19.88 1.69 1.18
N LYS A 156 19.74 2.43 2.28
CA LYS A 156 20.82 2.64 3.26
C LYS A 156 21.14 1.36 4.02
N ASP A 157 20.10 0.63 4.47
CA ASP A 157 20.27 -0.64 5.16
C ASP A 157 21.01 -1.67 4.30
N ALA A 158 20.64 -1.77 3.02
CA ALA A 158 21.32 -2.65 2.06
C ALA A 158 22.81 -2.33 1.92
N GLN A 159 23.16 -1.05 1.84
CA GLN A 159 24.55 -0.63 1.77
C GLN A 159 25.30 -0.89 3.09
N SER A 160 24.67 -0.64 4.24
CA SER A 160 25.28 -0.81 5.56
C SER A 160 25.49 -2.28 5.93
N ASN A 161 24.64 -3.17 5.43
CA ASN A 161 24.65 -4.61 5.71
C ASN A 161 25.21 -5.46 4.55
N ASP A 162 25.80 -4.79 3.55
CA ASP A 162 26.52 -5.39 2.41
C ASP A 162 25.68 -6.42 1.62
N TYR A 163 24.43 -6.06 1.30
CA TYR A 163 23.63 -6.84 0.36
C TYR A 163 23.06 -5.96 -0.76
N LYS A 164 22.81 -6.55 -1.92
CA LYS A 164 22.22 -5.86 -3.07
C LYS A 164 20.70 -5.87 -3.00
N LEU A 165 20.05 -4.71 -3.01
CA LEU A 165 18.61 -4.61 -3.08
C LEU A 165 18.14 -4.52 -4.55
N ILE A 166 17.52 -5.58 -5.04
CA ILE A 166 16.96 -5.70 -6.40
C ILE A 166 15.45 -5.36 -6.31
N SER A 167 15.16 -4.08 -6.20
CA SER A 167 13.81 -3.52 -6.15
C SER A 167 13.74 -2.28 -7.03
N LYS A 168 12.68 -2.16 -7.83
CA LYS A 168 12.46 -0.98 -8.69
C LYS A 168 12.11 0.23 -7.83
N LEU A 169 12.69 1.37 -8.15
CA LEU A 169 12.29 2.63 -7.52
C LEU A 169 10.85 2.98 -7.86
N ASN A 170 10.14 3.55 -6.89
CA ASN A 170 8.82 4.09 -7.13
C ASN A 170 8.88 5.15 -8.25
N PRO A 171 8.00 5.10 -9.26
CA PRO A 171 7.97 6.06 -10.37
C PRO A 171 7.92 7.52 -9.92
N SER A 172 7.28 7.82 -8.79
CA SER A 172 7.25 9.17 -8.21
C SER A 172 8.61 9.70 -7.78
N ILE A 173 9.57 8.81 -7.48
CA ILE A 173 10.95 9.18 -7.15
C ILE A 173 11.76 9.39 -8.43
N ILE A 174 11.53 8.57 -9.45
CA ILE A 174 12.27 8.62 -10.73
C ILE A 174 11.94 9.89 -11.52
N LYS A 175 10.67 10.23 -11.61
CA LYS A 175 10.18 11.31 -12.49
C LYS A 175 10.38 12.71 -11.91
N GLY A 176 10.57 12.85 -10.60
CA GLY A 176 10.71 14.14 -9.90
C GLY A 176 9.47 15.03 -9.96
N THR A 177 8.90 15.21 -11.15
CA THR A 177 7.57 15.78 -11.42
C THR A 177 6.64 14.66 -11.89
N ARG A 178 5.37 14.72 -11.51
CA ARG A 178 4.34 13.86 -12.10
C ARG A 178 4.00 14.43 -13.48
N SER A 179 4.27 13.71 -14.54
CA SER A 179 3.95 14.15 -15.91
C SER A 179 2.47 14.45 -16.11
N GLU A 180 1.61 13.78 -15.34
CA GLU A 180 0.14 13.93 -15.37
C GLU A 180 -0.34 15.26 -14.75
N ASP A 181 0.44 15.84 -13.82
CA ASP A 181 0.09 17.11 -13.16
C ASP A 181 0.37 18.33 -14.04
N GLY A 182 1.05 18.19 -15.18
CA GLY A 182 1.39 19.27 -16.13
C GLY A 182 2.35 20.33 -15.60
N PHE A 183 2.95 20.12 -14.42
CA PHE A 183 3.98 21.01 -13.87
C PHE A 183 5.34 20.66 -14.49
N ILE A 184 6.03 21.68 -15.03
CA ILE A 184 7.34 21.53 -15.66
C ILE A 184 8.36 22.44 -15.00
N PHE A 185 9.60 21.97 -14.92
CA PHE A 185 10.71 22.81 -14.47
C PHE A 185 11.17 23.68 -15.62
N ASN A 186 11.04 25.00 -15.47
CA ASN A 186 11.52 25.98 -16.44
C ASN A 186 12.99 26.28 -16.15
N LYS A 187 13.87 25.84 -17.05
CA LYS A 187 15.33 25.96 -16.87
C LYS A 187 15.81 27.39 -16.96
N ASP A 188 15.16 28.23 -17.78
CA ASP A 188 15.57 29.61 -18.01
C ASP A 188 15.21 30.49 -16.81
N ALA A 189 14.08 30.21 -16.17
CA ALA A 189 13.64 30.91 -14.97
C ALA A 189 14.10 30.23 -13.67
N ASP A 190 14.80 29.10 -13.74
CA ASP A 190 15.26 28.27 -12.60
C ASP A 190 14.16 28.00 -11.57
N THR A 191 12.93 27.79 -12.03
CA THR A 191 11.78 27.57 -11.17
C THR A 191 10.73 26.65 -11.81
N MET A 192 9.71 26.30 -11.02
CA MET A 192 8.60 25.45 -11.50
C MET A 192 7.54 26.31 -12.20
N GLN A 193 7.08 25.83 -13.35
CA GLN A 193 5.97 26.38 -14.11
C GLN A 193 4.74 25.48 -13.97
N CYS A 194 3.57 26.07 -13.71
CA CYS A 194 2.31 25.35 -13.62
C CYS A 194 1.67 25.09 -15.01
N PRO A 195 0.64 24.25 -15.13
CA PRO A 195 -0.03 23.96 -16.40
C PRO A 195 -0.60 25.20 -17.11
N ALA A 196 -0.94 26.26 -16.36
CA ALA A 196 -1.40 27.55 -16.90
C ALA A 196 -0.26 28.50 -17.32
N GLY A 197 1.00 28.06 -17.26
CA GLY A 197 2.16 28.85 -17.63
C GLY A 197 2.71 29.80 -16.56
N HIS A 198 2.10 29.85 -15.36
CA HIS A 198 2.61 30.72 -14.29
C HIS A 198 3.83 30.11 -13.60
N LEU A 199 4.84 30.94 -13.36
CA LEU A 199 6.05 30.56 -12.62
C LEU A 199 5.78 30.59 -11.11
N ALA A 200 6.46 29.71 -10.36
CA ALA A 200 6.44 29.78 -8.91
C ALA A 200 7.13 31.06 -8.43
N ILE A 201 6.54 31.70 -7.41
CA ILE A 201 7.04 32.98 -6.85
C ILE A 201 8.18 32.79 -5.85
N LYS A 202 8.26 31.59 -5.25
CA LYS A 202 9.33 31.19 -4.31
C LYS A 202 9.35 29.67 -4.17
N TYR A 203 10.45 29.17 -3.64
CA TYR A 203 10.54 27.77 -3.21
C TYR A 203 11.14 27.67 -1.80
N ARG A 204 10.93 26.53 -1.17
CA ARG A 204 11.54 26.16 0.10
C ARG A 204 12.01 24.72 0.04
N ILE A 205 13.20 24.46 0.57
CA ILE A 205 13.73 23.12 0.75
C ILE A 205 13.26 22.62 2.13
N ASP A 206 12.38 21.65 2.13
CA ASP A 206 11.93 20.95 3.34
C ASP A 206 12.89 19.79 3.64
N LYS A 207 13.88 20.06 4.50
CA LYS A 207 14.67 19.00 5.13
C LYS A 207 13.79 18.40 6.23
N ARG A 208 13.21 17.24 5.97
CA ARG A 208 12.39 16.57 6.98
C ARG A 208 13.26 16.21 8.18
N SER A 209 12.72 16.39 9.39
CA SER A 209 13.43 16.12 10.65
C SER A 209 13.86 14.65 10.81
N ASN A 210 13.23 13.74 10.09
CA ASN A 210 13.63 12.35 10.05
C ASN A 210 14.65 12.14 8.92
N GLN A 211 15.88 11.76 9.26
CA GLN A 211 17.00 11.53 8.33
C GLN A 211 16.72 10.46 7.25
N ASN A 212 15.68 9.65 7.46
CA ASN A 212 15.27 8.58 6.54
C ASN A 212 14.25 9.02 5.48
N LYS A 213 13.78 10.29 5.50
CA LYS A 213 12.86 10.81 4.50
C LYS A 213 13.56 11.71 3.49
N ASN A 214 13.25 11.50 2.20
CA ASN A 214 13.79 12.32 1.13
C ASN A 214 13.50 13.81 1.34
N THR A 215 14.50 14.64 1.06
CA THR A 215 14.33 16.10 1.00
C THR A 215 13.33 16.45 -0.09
N ARG A 216 12.48 17.44 0.17
CA ARG A 216 11.53 17.98 -0.81
C ARG A 216 11.82 19.43 -1.11
N ILE A 217 11.64 19.81 -2.38
CA ILE A 217 11.49 21.22 -2.76
C ILE A 217 10.01 21.50 -2.90
N LYS A 218 9.54 22.52 -2.20
CA LYS A 218 8.17 23.00 -2.24
C LYS A 218 8.13 24.33 -2.93
N TYR A 219 7.51 24.39 -4.10
CA TYR A 219 7.30 25.59 -4.89
C TYR A 219 5.97 26.23 -4.51
N PHE A 220 5.92 27.55 -4.43
CA PHE A 220 4.73 28.34 -4.07
C PHE A 220 4.30 29.18 -5.27
N PHE A 221 3.02 29.17 -5.55
CA PHE A 221 2.41 29.94 -6.64
C PHE A 221 1.55 31.07 -6.12
N ASP A 222 1.40 32.11 -6.95
CA ASP A 222 0.55 33.25 -6.64
C ASP A 222 -0.92 32.82 -6.61
N ILE A 223 -1.53 32.98 -5.44
CA ILE A 223 -2.88 32.52 -5.19
C ILE A 223 -3.91 33.38 -5.96
N ASN A 224 -3.64 34.67 -6.17
CA ASN A 224 -4.53 35.54 -6.91
C ASN A 224 -4.69 35.08 -8.36
N LYS A 225 -3.60 34.60 -8.96
CA LYS A 225 -3.60 33.99 -10.29
C LYS A 225 -4.35 32.67 -10.30
N CYS A 226 -4.27 31.89 -9.21
CA CYS A 226 -4.98 30.61 -9.09
C CYS A 226 -6.50 30.80 -8.98
N HIS A 227 -6.98 31.86 -8.36
CA HIS A 227 -8.41 32.14 -8.22
C HIS A 227 -9.11 32.32 -9.56
N VAL A 228 -8.47 32.99 -10.52
CA VAL A 228 -9.01 33.28 -11.86
C VAL A 228 -8.53 32.28 -12.93
N CYS A 229 -7.79 31.24 -12.53
CA CYS A 229 -7.17 30.29 -13.45
C CYS A 229 -8.21 29.38 -14.11
N PRO A 230 -8.18 29.19 -15.45
CA PRO A 230 -9.08 28.26 -16.14
C PRO A 230 -8.85 26.80 -15.72
N TYR A 231 -7.64 26.44 -15.25
CA TYR A 231 -7.29 25.12 -14.75
C TYR A 231 -7.49 24.95 -13.24
N ARG A 232 -8.28 25.84 -12.59
CA ARG A 232 -8.46 25.78 -11.14
C ARG A 232 -9.13 24.50 -10.66
N ASN A 233 -10.04 23.93 -11.45
CA ASN A 233 -10.74 22.71 -11.11
C ASN A 233 -9.76 21.52 -11.08
N GLY A 234 -9.68 20.83 -9.92
CA GLY A 234 -8.70 19.77 -9.69
C GLY A 234 -7.27 20.23 -9.34
N CYS A 235 -6.90 21.49 -9.68
CA CYS A 235 -5.59 22.04 -9.37
C CYS A 235 -5.57 22.89 -8.10
N TYR A 236 -6.56 23.77 -7.90
CA TYR A 236 -6.64 24.71 -6.78
C TYR A 236 -7.85 24.40 -5.91
N LYS A 237 -7.62 24.26 -4.61
CA LYS A 237 -8.69 24.05 -3.65
C LYS A 237 -9.28 25.41 -3.27
N GLU A 238 -10.58 25.59 -3.45
CA GLU A 238 -11.31 26.81 -3.11
C GLU A 238 -11.04 27.21 -1.64
N ASN A 239 -10.84 28.51 -1.41
CA ASN A 239 -10.46 29.08 -0.12
C ASN A 239 -9.10 28.61 0.46
N ALA A 240 -8.25 27.96 -0.34
CA ALA A 240 -6.91 27.65 0.11
C ALA A 240 -6.06 28.92 0.22
N LYS A 241 -5.37 29.09 1.36
CA LYS A 241 -4.47 30.23 1.59
C LYS A 241 -3.17 30.17 0.79
N THR A 242 -2.84 29.03 0.20
CA THR A 242 -1.61 28.83 -0.57
C THR A 242 -1.82 27.77 -1.64
N LYS A 243 -1.23 27.96 -2.82
CA LYS A 243 -1.05 26.90 -3.82
C LYS A 243 0.41 26.49 -3.84
N THR A 244 0.66 25.20 -3.67
CA THR A 244 2.03 24.66 -3.68
C THR A 244 2.15 23.43 -4.56
N TYR A 245 3.34 23.21 -5.12
CA TYR A 245 3.74 21.98 -5.78
C TYR A 245 5.05 21.49 -5.17
N SER A 246 5.14 20.21 -4.87
CA SER A 246 6.30 19.64 -4.17
C SER A 246 6.94 18.54 -5.00
N ILE A 247 8.25 18.63 -5.21
CA ILE A 247 9.06 17.58 -5.82
C ILE A 247 10.01 16.98 -4.79
N THR A 248 10.27 15.67 -4.92
CA THR A 248 11.23 14.96 -4.08
C THR A 248 12.61 15.01 -4.71
N ILE A 249 13.62 15.42 -3.95
CA ILE A 249 15.01 15.40 -4.42
C ILE A 249 15.54 13.99 -4.31
N LYS A 250 16.08 13.45 -5.41
CA LYS A 250 16.76 12.16 -5.40
C LYS A 250 18.02 12.25 -4.55
N SER A 251 18.14 11.37 -3.55
CA SER A 251 19.41 11.15 -2.85
C SER A 251 20.40 10.39 -3.75
N ASP A 252 21.66 10.35 -3.38
CA ASP A 252 22.67 9.58 -4.13
C ASP A 252 22.35 8.08 -4.10
N TYR A 253 21.76 7.57 -3.03
CA TYR A 253 21.22 6.21 -2.97
C TYR A 253 20.21 5.93 -4.08
N HIS A 254 19.27 6.85 -4.34
CA HIS A 254 18.29 6.70 -5.42
C HIS A 254 18.93 6.81 -6.80
N LYS A 255 19.94 7.68 -6.99
CA LYS A 255 20.68 7.79 -8.26
C LYS A 255 21.45 6.49 -8.55
N ASN A 256 22.11 5.94 -7.52
CA ASN A 256 22.82 4.67 -7.64
C ASN A 256 21.88 3.52 -7.95
N GLN A 257 20.72 3.46 -7.27
CA GLN A 257 19.70 2.46 -7.54
C GLN A 257 19.09 2.62 -8.96
N GLU A 258 18.87 3.85 -9.43
CA GLU A 258 18.41 4.11 -10.79
C GLU A 258 19.42 3.65 -11.85
N ALA A 259 20.71 3.86 -11.60
CA ALA A 259 21.78 3.35 -12.46
C ALA A 259 21.83 1.80 -12.41
N PHE A 260 21.72 1.22 -11.24
CA PHE A 260 21.72 -0.23 -11.03
C PHE A 260 20.56 -0.92 -11.76
N GLN A 261 19.34 -0.33 -11.74
CA GLN A 261 18.17 -0.87 -12.46
C GLN A 261 18.37 -0.99 -13.98
N LYS A 262 19.29 -0.21 -14.58
CA LYS A 262 19.58 -0.24 -16.00
C LYS A 262 20.51 -1.40 -16.40
N THR A 263 21.18 -2.01 -15.43
CA THR A 263 22.11 -3.12 -15.68
C THR A 263 21.38 -4.38 -16.13
N GLN A 264 22.06 -5.20 -16.92
CA GLN A 264 21.55 -6.49 -17.36
C GLN A 264 21.34 -7.44 -16.18
N TYR A 265 22.27 -7.43 -15.23
CA TYR A 265 22.18 -8.21 -14.00
C TYR A 265 20.88 -7.94 -13.22
N PHE A 266 20.54 -6.67 -12.98
CA PHE A 266 19.30 -6.31 -12.30
C PHE A 266 18.07 -6.85 -13.06
N LYS A 267 18.03 -6.67 -14.38
CA LYS A 267 16.89 -7.10 -15.22
C LYS A 267 16.68 -8.62 -15.16
N GLU A 268 17.76 -9.38 -15.17
CA GLU A 268 17.72 -10.84 -15.09
C GLU A 268 17.24 -11.30 -13.72
N ARG A 269 17.86 -10.80 -12.65
CA ARG A 269 17.49 -11.17 -11.28
C ARG A 269 16.07 -10.72 -10.91
N PHE A 270 15.64 -9.54 -11.33
CA PHE A 270 14.29 -9.05 -11.06
C PHE A 270 13.18 -9.93 -11.67
N LYS A 271 13.47 -10.67 -12.75
CA LYS A 271 12.52 -11.61 -13.33
C LYS A 271 12.14 -12.74 -12.36
N THR A 272 13.03 -13.14 -11.45
CA THR A 272 12.75 -14.21 -10.50
C THR A 272 11.78 -13.82 -9.37
N ARG A 273 11.38 -12.54 -9.30
CA ARG A 273 10.41 -12.03 -8.31
C ARG A 273 9.08 -12.81 -8.31
N TYR A 274 8.64 -13.36 -9.45
CA TYR A 274 7.41 -14.15 -9.52
C TYR A 274 7.40 -15.37 -8.58
N MET A 275 8.59 -15.86 -8.18
CA MET A 275 8.67 -17.04 -7.31
C MET A 275 8.06 -16.80 -5.93
N ILE A 276 8.16 -15.56 -5.39
CA ILE A 276 7.51 -15.23 -4.11
C ILE A 276 5.99 -15.15 -4.27
N GLU A 277 5.49 -14.70 -5.42
CA GLU A 277 4.06 -14.67 -5.71
C GLU A 277 3.49 -16.09 -5.81
N ALA A 278 4.21 -17.00 -6.46
CA ALA A 278 3.86 -18.42 -6.52
C ALA A 278 3.85 -19.07 -5.12
N LYS A 279 4.82 -18.71 -4.25
CA LYS A 279 4.86 -19.18 -2.85
C LYS A 279 3.68 -18.65 -2.04
N ASN A 280 3.34 -17.38 -2.19
CA ASN A 280 2.15 -16.79 -1.55
C ASN A 280 0.85 -17.45 -2.02
N SER A 281 0.75 -17.79 -3.31
CA SER A 281 -0.39 -18.54 -3.86
C SER A 281 -0.48 -19.95 -3.27
N GLU A 282 0.66 -20.66 -3.14
CA GLU A 282 0.74 -21.96 -2.50
C GLU A 282 0.23 -21.94 -1.05
N LEU A 283 0.71 -20.97 -0.25
CA LEU A 283 0.25 -20.78 1.13
C LEU A 283 -1.27 -20.54 1.22
N LYS A 284 -1.79 -19.65 0.38
CA LYS A 284 -3.20 -19.26 0.43
C LYS A 284 -4.15 -20.35 -0.08
N ASN A 285 -3.82 -20.97 -1.20
CA ASN A 285 -4.75 -21.85 -1.90
C ASN A 285 -4.64 -23.33 -1.46
N ILE A 286 -3.44 -23.77 -1.02
CA ILE A 286 -3.19 -25.17 -0.65
C ILE A 286 -3.19 -25.35 0.87
N HIS A 287 -2.69 -24.36 1.61
CA HIS A 287 -2.51 -24.46 3.07
C HIS A 287 -3.49 -23.60 3.87
N GLY A 288 -4.60 -23.15 3.26
CA GLY A 288 -5.68 -22.45 3.93
C GLY A 288 -5.31 -21.09 4.50
N TYR A 289 -4.17 -20.51 4.13
CA TYR A 289 -3.64 -19.25 4.69
C TYR A 289 -4.30 -17.99 4.13
N SER A 290 -5.45 -18.15 3.47
CA SER A 290 -6.25 -17.02 2.95
C SER A 290 -7.15 -16.41 4.01
N ARG A 291 -7.45 -17.14 5.09
CA ARG A 291 -8.30 -16.72 6.21
C ARG A 291 -7.53 -16.81 7.53
N CYS A 292 -7.85 -15.91 8.46
CA CYS A 292 -7.42 -16.04 9.84
C CYS A 292 -8.48 -16.84 10.60
N ASP A 293 -8.11 -17.98 11.17
CA ASP A 293 -9.04 -18.89 11.85
C ASP A 293 -9.23 -18.52 13.34
N ALA A 294 -8.46 -17.55 13.84
CA ALA A 294 -8.56 -17.09 15.23
C ALA A 294 -8.23 -15.61 15.33
N ALA A 295 -8.86 -14.92 16.27
CA ALA A 295 -8.66 -13.49 16.52
C ALA A 295 -7.31 -13.22 17.22
N GLY A 296 -6.72 -12.07 16.91
CA GLY A 296 -5.50 -11.55 17.50
C GLY A 296 -4.22 -11.88 16.75
N LEU A 297 -3.30 -10.92 16.78
CA LEU A 297 -2.02 -11.02 16.07
C LEU A 297 -1.21 -12.27 16.48
N SER A 298 -1.20 -12.62 17.76
CA SER A 298 -0.47 -13.79 18.26
C SER A 298 -0.99 -15.11 17.66
N ASN A 299 -2.30 -15.25 17.51
CA ASN A 299 -2.91 -16.42 16.91
C ASN A 299 -2.63 -16.48 15.41
N MET A 300 -2.69 -15.33 14.72
CA MET A 300 -2.29 -15.26 13.32
C MET A 300 -0.81 -15.59 13.12
N GLN A 301 0.07 -15.20 14.04
CA GLN A 301 1.50 -15.58 14.02
C GLN A 301 1.67 -17.10 14.19
N LEU A 302 0.91 -17.74 15.09
CA LEU A 302 0.94 -19.18 15.27
C LEU A 302 0.45 -19.91 14.01
N GLN A 303 -0.68 -19.51 13.46
CA GLN A 303 -1.22 -20.05 12.20
C GLN A 303 -0.19 -19.92 11.07
N GLY A 304 0.45 -18.74 10.95
CA GLY A 304 1.50 -18.49 9.99
C GLY A 304 2.71 -19.40 10.16
N ALA A 305 3.17 -19.59 11.40
CA ALA A 305 4.30 -20.47 11.71
C ALA A 305 4.02 -21.91 11.31
N VAL A 306 2.83 -22.44 11.62
CA VAL A 306 2.42 -23.83 11.27
C VAL A 306 2.33 -23.99 9.75
N SER A 307 1.67 -23.06 9.05
CA SER A 307 1.54 -23.11 7.60
C SER A 307 2.89 -23.03 6.88
N ILE A 308 3.76 -22.14 7.34
CA ILE A 308 5.13 -21.99 6.78
C ILE A 308 5.96 -23.25 7.05
N PHE A 309 5.85 -23.84 8.24
CA PHE A 309 6.53 -25.10 8.56
C PHE A 309 6.10 -26.23 7.60
N ALA A 310 4.79 -26.40 7.39
CA ALA A 310 4.26 -27.42 6.49
C ALA A 310 4.75 -27.23 5.04
N VAL A 311 4.69 -26.00 4.53
CA VAL A 311 5.17 -25.65 3.18
C VAL A 311 6.67 -25.90 3.02
N ASN A 312 7.48 -25.52 4.01
CA ASN A 312 8.92 -25.75 3.99
C ASN A 312 9.25 -27.23 4.06
N LEU A 313 8.57 -27.98 4.93
CA LEU A 313 8.77 -29.44 5.04
C LEU A 313 8.49 -30.14 3.70
N LYS A 314 7.33 -29.84 3.10
CA LYS A 314 6.99 -30.38 1.77
C LYS A 314 8.06 -30.02 0.72
N ARG A 315 8.57 -28.79 0.74
CA ARG A 315 9.61 -28.36 -0.20
C ARG A 315 10.95 -29.06 0.03
N ILE A 316 11.34 -29.25 1.27
CA ILE A 316 12.58 -29.96 1.64
C ILE A 316 12.50 -31.43 1.19
N LEU A 317 11.38 -32.11 1.45
CA LEU A 317 11.16 -33.49 1.00
C LEU A 317 11.27 -33.59 -0.52
N LYS A 318 10.64 -32.67 -1.25
CA LYS A 318 10.77 -32.61 -2.72
C LYS A 318 12.21 -32.39 -3.19
N LEU A 319 12.96 -31.52 -2.53
CA LEU A 319 14.38 -31.28 -2.87
C LEU A 319 15.26 -32.50 -2.56
N LYS A 320 14.92 -33.31 -1.56
CA LYS A 320 15.59 -34.58 -1.26
C LYS A 320 15.21 -35.73 -2.20
N GLY A 321 14.28 -35.51 -3.13
CA GLY A 321 13.80 -36.55 -4.03
C GLY A 321 12.82 -37.54 -3.38
N GLU A 322 12.31 -37.23 -2.19
CA GLU A 322 11.28 -38.01 -1.52
C GLU A 322 9.92 -37.59 -2.10
N VAL A 323 9.25 -38.51 -2.80
CA VAL A 323 7.91 -38.26 -3.36
C VAL A 323 6.90 -38.32 -2.21
N CYS A 324 6.09 -37.31 -2.02
CA CYS A 324 4.93 -37.41 -1.13
C CYS A 324 3.93 -38.38 -1.74
N PRO A 325 3.40 -39.38 -0.98
CA PRO A 325 2.55 -40.45 -1.51
C PRO A 325 1.24 -40.03 -2.18
N ASN A 326 0.87 -38.79 -2.13
CA ASN A 326 -0.41 -38.26 -2.62
C ASN A 326 -0.29 -37.38 -3.90
N GLU A 327 0.81 -37.46 -4.67
CA GLU A 327 0.95 -36.75 -5.95
C GLU A 327 0.82 -37.67 -7.18
N GLU A 328 0.38 -38.94 -6.99
CA GLU A 328 0.04 -39.86 -8.09
C GLU A 328 -1.47 -40.17 -8.07
N GLU A 329 -2.37 -39.20 -8.28
CA GLU A 329 -3.73 -39.40 -8.75
C GLU A 329 -4.20 -38.24 -9.60
#